data_086972172e6b91352fb23830c2608692
#
_entry.id   086972172e6b91352fb23830c2608692
#
_cell.length_a   1.000
_cell.length_b   1.000
_cell.length_c   1.000
_cell.angle_alpha   90.00
_cell.angle_beta   90.00
_cell.angle_gamma   90.00
#
_symmetry.space_group_name_H-M   'P 1'
#
loop_
_entity.id
_entity.type
_entity.pdbx_description
1 polymer ?
#
loop_
_entity_poly.entity_id
_entity_poly.type
_entity_poly.pdbx_seq_one_letter_code
_entity_poly.pdbx_strand_id
1 'polypeptide(L)'
;MEERSEELWHEKARQLGIVVIIPTYNNEKTLTTVIEDVLFYVEDIIIVNDGSTDSTPTLLENYPNLHIITHPTNKGKGTALKNGLKQAKAAGYRYAITIDSDGQHFASDIPIFMEEIEKEPDTLLVGARNLTSDNMPGKNTFANKFSNFWFKLETGVKLQDTQSGYRLYPLYKINVQRFYYTAKYEFELEALVFAVWGGTTVRNIPIHVYYPPQEERVSHFRPFRDFTRISILNTFLVFITFLWIYPRNFFRKLTWSNCRKFFRTHITQSEESNLKITYAIMLGVFMGIVPIWGYQMLATLFLAHVLKLNKVIAIVAANISIPPMIPFLLYGSYLTGCKVLGRPIELHLTNISFENVKSVLEQYLIGSVIFATACSILAGIITISLLTIYRRPKTT
;
A
#
# COMPACT_ATOMS: atom_id res chain seq x y z
N MET A 1 1.69 46.03 5.02
CA MET A 1 1.41 44.99 4.01
C MET A 1 1.57 43.57 4.61
N GLU A 2 2.57 43.34 5.40
CA GLU A 2 2.79 42.04 6.06
C GLU A 2 1.67 41.66 7.04
N GLU A 3 1.27 42.54 7.96
CA GLU A 3 0.16 42.27 8.90
C GLU A 3 -1.16 41.93 8.20
N ARG A 4 -1.45 42.55 7.07
CA ARG A 4 -2.66 42.24 6.29
C ARG A 4 -2.58 40.89 5.58
N SER A 5 -1.39 40.43 5.22
CA SER A 5 -1.17 39.10 4.63
C SER A 5 -1.22 38.00 5.67
N GLU A 6 -0.70 38.23 6.86
CA GLU A 6 -0.78 37.32 8.00
C GLU A 6 -2.23 37.06 8.42
N GLU A 7 -3.01 38.14 8.61
CA GLU A 7 -4.44 38.05 8.98
C GLU A 7 -5.25 37.26 7.95
N LEU A 8 -4.93 37.39 6.65
CA LEU A 8 -5.56 36.63 5.56
C LEU A 8 -5.25 35.12 5.66
N TRP A 9 -4.01 34.77 5.98
CA TRP A 9 -3.64 33.37 6.12
C TRP A 9 -4.24 32.74 7.38
N HIS A 10 -4.29 33.44 8.48
CA HIS A 10 -4.95 33.00 9.72
C HIS A 10 -6.45 32.76 9.50
N GLU A 11 -7.13 33.67 8.81
CA GLU A 11 -8.53 33.50 8.47
C GLU A 11 -8.74 32.26 7.59
N LYS A 12 -7.91 32.07 6.57
CA LYS A 12 -7.97 30.91 5.69
C LYS A 12 -7.71 29.61 6.44
N ALA A 13 -6.71 29.56 7.31
CA ALA A 13 -6.40 28.39 8.15
C ALA A 13 -7.58 28.04 9.06
N ARG A 14 -8.21 29.04 9.70
CA ARG A 14 -9.40 28.85 10.54
C ARG A 14 -10.61 28.34 9.76
N GLN A 15 -10.88 28.90 8.58
CA GLN A 15 -11.98 28.46 7.71
C GLN A 15 -11.79 27.00 7.25
N LEU A 16 -10.58 26.58 6.96
CA LEU A 16 -10.24 25.19 6.61
C LEU A 16 -10.22 24.27 7.82
N GLY A 17 -10.06 24.79 9.04
CA GLY A 17 -9.89 24.02 10.27
C GLY A 17 -8.51 23.34 10.33
N ILE A 18 -7.46 24.08 10.00
CA ILE A 18 -6.07 23.62 9.96
C ILE A 18 -5.38 23.90 11.29
N VAL A 19 -4.61 22.94 11.77
CA VAL A 19 -3.64 23.08 12.85
C VAL A 19 -2.27 22.61 12.37
N VAL A 20 -1.18 23.22 12.85
CA VAL A 20 0.18 22.76 12.59
C VAL A 20 0.70 21.96 13.78
N ILE A 21 1.33 20.81 13.52
CA ILE A 21 1.94 19.95 14.54
C ILE A 21 3.46 19.98 14.36
N ILE A 22 4.17 20.39 15.41
CA ILE A 22 5.63 20.47 15.42
C ILE A 22 6.17 19.48 16.47
N PRO A 23 6.63 18.28 16.07
CA PRO A 23 7.36 17.39 16.97
C PRO A 23 8.76 17.93 17.18
N THR A 24 9.23 17.99 18.45
CA THR A 24 10.56 18.49 18.78
C THR A 24 11.26 17.59 19.81
N TYR A 25 12.56 17.44 19.65
CA TYR A 25 13.45 16.77 20.60
C TYR A 25 14.85 17.33 20.47
N ASN A 26 15.33 18.02 21.50
CA ASN A 26 16.67 18.64 21.57
C ASN A 26 16.97 19.52 20.33
N ASN A 27 16.09 20.45 20.04
CA ASN A 27 16.18 21.37 18.89
C ASN A 27 16.16 22.85 19.33
N GLU A 28 16.87 23.20 20.38
CA GLU A 28 16.93 24.56 20.93
C GLU A 28 17.34 25.65 19.91
N LYS A 29 18.13 25.27 18.90
CA LYS A 29 18.72 26.24 17.93
C LYS A 29 17.70 26.69 16.86
N THR A 30 16.79 25.82 16.45
CA THR A 30 15.93 26.05 15.27
C THR A 30 14.46 26.17 15.63
N LEU A 31 14.06 25.66 16.79
CA LEU A 31 12.65 25.56 17.17
C LEU A 31 11.94 26.94 17.18
N THR A 32 12.55 27.95 17.78
CA THR A 32 11.97 29.30 17.84
C THR A 32 11.68 29.86 16.45
N THR A 33 12.65 29.78 15.54
CA THR A 33 12.50 30.28 14.17
C THR A 33 11.35 29.50 13.46
N VAL A 34 11.29 28.16 13.62
CA VAL A 34 10.23 27.38 13.00
C VAL A 34 8.86 27.75 13.56
N ILE A 35 8.74 27.99 14.87
CA ILE A 35 7.47 28.43 15.49
C ILE A 35 7.05 29.78 14.94
N GLU A 36 7.94 30.77 14.90
CA GLU A 36 7.64 32.12 14.41
C GLU A 36 7.29 32.13 12.93
N ASP A 37 8.03 31.40 12.11
CA ASP A 37 7.72 31.24 10.67
C ASP A 37 6.35 30.59 10.45
N VAL A 38 5.96 29.60 11.26
CA VAL A 38 4.64 28.96 11.16
C VAL A 38 3.55 29.88 11.65
N LEU A 39 3.76 30.64 12.74
CA LEU A 39 2.79 31.59 13.28
C LEU A 39 2.38 32.66 12.26
N PHE A 40 3.23 33.01 11.32
CA PHE A 40 2.87 33.92 10.24
C PHE A 40 1.71 33.38 9.35
N TYR A 41 1.56 32.05 9.24
CA TYR A 41 0.54 31.43 8.39
C TYR A 41 -0.61 30.80 9.18
N VAL A 42 -0.34 30.26 10.37
CA VAL A 42 -1.32 29.50 11.17
C VAL A 42 -1.11 29.81 12.64
N GLU A 43 -2.15 30.31 13.31
CA GLU A 43 -2.12 30.60 14.76
C GLU A 43 -2.20 29.30 15.60
N ASP A 44 -2.95 28.32 15.12
CA ASP A 44 -3.21 27.08 15.84
C ASP A 44 -2.03 26.12 15.68
N ILE A 45 -1.16 26.04 16.69
CA ILE A 45 0.00 25.15 16.70
C ILE A 45 -0.07 24.19 17.89
N ILE A 46 0.20 22.93 17.64
CA ILE A 46 0.42 21.88 18.65
C ILE A 46 1.90 21.50 18.62
N ILE A 47 2.64 21.80 19.68
CA ILE A 47 4.02 21.40 19.83
C ILE A 47 4.08 20.14 20.68
N VAL A 48 4.79 19.13 20.20
CA VAL A 48 5.01 17.90 20.96
C VAL A 48 6.47 17.76 21.32
N ASN A 49 6.81 18.17 22.54
CA ASN A 49 8.15 18.02 23.12
C ASN A 49 8.34 16.56 23.57
N ASP A 50 9.14 15.80 22.84
CA ASP A 50 9.38 14.39 23.09
C ASP A 50 10.46 14.14 24.17
N GLY A 51 10.34 14.84 25.30
CA GLY A 51 11.25 14.67 26.43
C GLY A 51 12.62 15.25 26.18
N SER A 52 12.70 16.48 25.67
CA SER A 52 13.94 17.21 25.47
C SER A 52 14.67 17.45 26.77
N THR A 53 16.01 17.41 26.74
CA THR A 53 16.92 17.56 27.86
C THR A 53 17.85 18.78 27.73
N ASP A 54 17.75 19.49 26.60
CA ASP A 54 18.42 20.78 26.34
C ASP A 54 17.54 21.97 26.80
N SER A 55 17.79 23.16 26.31
CA SER A 55 17.01 24.37 26.65
C SER A 55 15.62 24.42 25.96
N THR A 56 15.25 23.42 25.19
CA THR A 56 13.92 23.37 24.49
C THR A 56 12.73 23.57 25.44
N PRO A 57 12.65 22.92 26.64
CA PRO A 57 11.54 23.15 27.56
C PRO A 57 11.41 24.61 28.00
N THR A 58 12.53 25.26 28.33
CA THR A 58 12.57 26.66 28.77
C THR A 58 12.18 27.62 27.64
N LEU A 59 12.61 27.34 26.40
CA LEU A 59 12.18 28.12 25.22
C LEU A 59 10.68 28.07 25.02
N LEU A 60 10.05 26.92 25.24
CA LEU A 60 8.62 26.73 25.10
C LEU A 60 7.79 27.50 26.12
N GLU A 61 8.36 27.88 27.28
CA GLU A 61 7.67 28.72 28.27
C GLU A 61 7.37 30.14 27.74
N ASN A 62 8.10 30.60 26.70
CA ASN A 62 7.83 31.87 26.02
C ASN A 62 6.56 31.84 25.14
N TYR A 63 5.95 30.69 24.93
CA TYR A 63 4.76 30.49 24.06
C TYR A 63 3.55 29.95 24.85
N PRO A 64 3.06 30.65 25.89
CA PRO A 64 1.99 30.15 26.76
C PRO A 64 0.64 29.97 26.04
N ASN A 65 0.46 30.59 24.91
CA ASN A 65 -0.76 30.51 24.09
C ASN A 65 -0.80 29.31 23.17
N LEU A 66 0.33 28.63 22.96
CA LEU A 66 0.41 27.46 22.09
C LEU A 66 0.06 26.18 22.87
N HIS A 67 -0.49 25.20 22.18
CA HIS A 67 -0.80 23.91 22.79
C HIS A 67 0.45 23.04 22.86
N ILE A 68 1.03 22.88 24.05
CA ILE A 68 2.26 22.14 24.27
C ILE A 68 1.97 20.79 24.96
N ILE A 69 2.41 19.71 24.34
CA ILE A 69 2.38 18.35 24.90
C ILE A 69 3.82 17.96 25.23
N THR A 70 4.12 17.69 26.52
CA THR A 70 5.46 17.26 26.94
C THR A 70 5.45 15.81 27.39
N HIS A 71 6.32 15.00 26.79
CA HIS A 71 6.58 13.63 27.24
C HIS A 71 7.63 13.65 28.36
N PRO A 72 7.49 12.80 29.39
CA PRO A 72 8.48 12.73 30.47
C PRO A 72 9.85 12.19 30.01
N THR A 73 9.86 11.43 28.92
CA THR A 73 11.08 10.87 28.30
C THR A 73 10.87 10.73 26.80
N ASN A 74 11.96 10.64 26.02
CA ASN A 74 11.92 10.43 24.59
C ASN A 74 11.23 9.11 24.24
N LYS A 75 10.07 9.20 23.57
CA LYS A 75 9.27 8.08 23.06
C LYS A 75 9.44 7.84 21.56
N GLY A 76 10.10 8.77 20.88
CA GLY A 76 10.37 8.77 19.45
C GLY A 76 9.39 9.61 18.61
N LYS A 77 9.90 10.17 17.51
CA LYS A 77 9.18 11.08 16.59
C LYS A 77 7.78 10.56 16.22
N GLY A 78 7.66 9.27 15.89
CA GLY A 78 6.39 8.66 15.54
C GLY A 78 5.35 8.71 16.67
N THR A 79 5.78 8.54 17.93
CA THR A 79 4.90 8.69 19.09
C THR A 79 4.48 10.14 19.29
N ALA A 80 5.41 11.08 19.11
CA ALA A 80 5.12 12.51 19.18
C ALA A 80 4.07 12.91 18.12
N LEU A 81 4.28 12.52 16.87
CA LEU A 81 3.32 12.75 15.78
C LEU A 81 1.93 12.13 16.05
N LYS A 82 1.88 10.88 16.55
CA LYS A 82 0.61 10.25 16.93
C LYS A 82 -0.15 11.04 17.99
N ASN A 83 0.56 11.52 19.01
CA ASN A 83 -0.07 12.27 20.10
C ASN A 83 -0.54 13.63 19.60
N GLY A 84 0.23 14.33 18.77
CA GLY A 84 -0.18 15.57 18.14
C GLY A 84 -1.43 15.39 17.24
N LEU A 85 -1.42 14.36 16.38
CA LEU A 85 -2.56 14.04 15.50
C LEU A 85 -3.82 13.65 16.29
N LYS A 86 -3.67 12.89 17.38
CA LYS A 86 -4.80 12.54 18.27
C LYS A 86 -5.38 13.77 18.95
N GLN A 87 -4.52 14.64 19.46
CA GLN A 87 -4.92 15.89 20.09
C GLN A 87 -5.62 16.83 19.09
N ALA A 88 -5.06 17.00 17.90
CA ALA A 88 -5.66 17.79 16.83
C ALA A 88 -7.06 17.28 16.47
N LYS A 89 -7.21 15.97 16.34
CA LYS A 89 -8.52 15.34 16.08
C LYS A 89 -9.51 15.52 17.24
N ALA A 90 -9.05 15.36 18.48
CA ALA A 90 -9.87 15.54 19.68
C ALA A 90 -10.34 17.00 19.87
N ALA A 91 -9.50 17.96 19.47
CA ALA A 91 -9.82 19.39 19.46
C ALA A 91 -10.76 19.81 18.30
N GLY A 92 -11.09 18.89 17.39
CA GLY A 92 -12.05 19.14 16.32
C GLY A 92 -11.46 19.73 15.04
N TYR A 93 -10.13 19.82 14.91
CA TYR A 93 -9.49 20.26 13.68
C TYR A 93 -9.80 19.30 12.53
N ARG A 94 -9.99 19.86 11.37
CA ARG A 94 -10.30 19.12 10.15
C ARG A 94 -9.05 18.57 9.48
N TYR A 95 -7.98 19.36 9.51
CA TYR A 95 -6.69 19.05 8.93
C TYR A 95 -5.56 19.32 9.90
N ALA A 96 -4.51 18.51 9.82
CA ALA A 96 -3.28 18.76 10.53
C ALA A 96 -2.09 18.77 9.55
N ILE A 97 -1.31 19.84 9.57
CA ILE A 97 -0.03 19.92 8.86
C ILE A 97 1.06 19.52 9.85
N THR A 98 1.92 18.59 9.48
CA THR A 98 3.14 18.25 10.26
C THR A 98 4.36 18.91 9.64
N ILE A 99 5.19 19.57 10.43
CA ILE A 99 6.45 20.17 10.01
C ILE A 99 7.53 19.86 11.06
N ASP A 100 8.75 19.53 10.60
CA ASP A 100 9.86 19.21 11.49
C ASP A 100 10.47 20.46 12.11
N SER A 101 10.94 20.36 13.37
CA SER A 101 11.52 21.48 14.11
C SER A 101 13.00 21.77 13.77
N ASP A 102 13.58 21.06 12.79
CA ASP A 102 15.00 21.17 12.41
C ASP A 102 15.29 22.32 11.42
N GLY A 103 14.27 23.07 11.01
CA GLY A 103 14.39 24.22 10.10
C GLY A 103 14.71 23.85 8.66
N GLN A 104 14.59 22.57 8.26
CA GLN A 104 14.83 22.17 6.88
C GLN A 104 13.64 22.48 5.96
N HIS A 105 12.42 22.52 6.48
CA HIS A 105 11.19 22.83 5.75
C HIS A 105 10.82 24.31 5.96
N PHE A 106 10.35 24.95 4.89
CA PHE A 106 9.91 26.34 4.94
C PHE A 106 8.43 26.44 5.24
N ALA A 107 8.04 27.24 6.24
CA ALA A 107 6.64 27.52 6.53
C ALA A 107 5.93 28.23 5.35
N SER A 108 6.68 28.93 4.48
CA SER A 108 6.18 29.55 3.27
C SER A 108 5.53 28.57 2.26
N ASP A 109 5.70 27.26 2.45
CA ASP A 109 4.99 26.25 1.66
C ASP A 109 3.60 25.91 2.23
N ILE A 110 3.23 26.35 3.45
CA ILE A 110 1.90 26.13 4.04
C ILE A 110 0.76 26.57 3.11
N PRO A 111 0.82 27.75 2.46
CA PRO A 111 -0.17 28.16 1.49
C PRO A 111 -0.43 27.14 0.37
N ILE A 112 0.61 26.44 -0.11
CA ILE A 112 0.49 25.41 -1.15
C ILE A 112 -0.38 24.25 -0.64
N PHE A 113 -0.19 23.82 0.62
CA PHE A 113 -1.04 22.81 1.24
C PHE A 113 -2.48 23.27 1.38
N MET A 114 -2.72 24.52 1.76
CA MET A 114 -4.05 25.10 1.87
C MET A 114 -4.78 25.14 0.53
N GLU A 115 -4.12 25.60 -0.52
CA GLU A 115 -4.70 25.66 -1.87
C GLU A 115 -5.02 24.28 -2.44
N GLU A 116 -4.12 23.32 -2.24
CA GLU A 116 -4.31 21.97 -2.78
C GLU A 116 -5.39 21.18 -2.02
N ILE A 117 -5.55 21.42 -0.71
CA ILE A 117 -6.60 20.74 0.06
C ILE A 117 -7.99 21.32 -0.20
N GLU A 118 -8.11 22.60 -0.62
CA GLU A 118 -9.36 23.16 -1.10
C GLU A 118 -9.85 22.47 -2.37
N LYS A 119 -8.92 22.14 -3.28
CA LYS A 119 -9.25 21.44 -4.54
C LYS A 119 -9.61 19.98 -4.32
N GLU A 120 -8.91 19.31 -3.41
CA GLU A 120 -9.05 17.88 -3.13
C GLU A 120 -9.15 17.61 -1.61
N PRO A 121 -10.31 17.89 -0.97
CA PRO A 121 -10.45 17.87 0.51
C PRO A 121 -10.13 16.53 1.18
N ASP A 122 -10.28 15.41 0.47
CA ASP A 122 -10.15 14.05 0.99
C ASP A 122 -8.73 13.48 0.84
N THR A 123 -7.76 14.31 0.45
CA THR A 123 -6.41 13.86 0.08
C THR A 123 -5.41 14.11 1.22
N LEU A 124 -4.58 13.10 1.51
CA LEU A 124 -3.38 13.27 2.31
C LEU A 124 -2.27 13.81 1.39
N LEU A 125 -1.79 15.01 1.69
CA LEU A 125 -0.73 15.65 0.90
C LEU A 125 0.63 15.41 1.54
N VAL A 126 1.62 15.03 0.72
CA VAL A 126 3.01 14.80 1.13
C VAL A 126 3.91 15.75 0.37
N GLY A 127 4.63 16.60 1.07
CA GLY A 127 5.61 17.48 0.46
C GLY A 127 6.72 16.69 -0.21
N ALA A 128 6.91 16.86 -1.51
CA ALA A 128 7.96 16.19 -2.27
C ALA A 128 9.16 17.12 -2.45
N ARG A 129 10.28 16.67 -1.95
CA ARG A 129 11.56 17.36 -2.12
C ARG A 129 12.05 17.24 -3.55
N ASN A 130 12.70 18.27 -4.06
CA ASN A 130 13.40 18.18 -5.34
C ASN A 130 14.68 17.33 -5.17
N LEU A 131 14.57 16.03 -5.51
CA LEU A 131 15.65 15.06 -5.34
C LEU A 131 16.73 15.14 -6.44
N THR A 132 16.61 16.07 -7.38
CA THR A 132 17.56 16.28 -8.49
C THR A 132 18.49 17.48 -8.24
N SER A 133 18.36 18.17 -7.08
CA SER A 133 19.24 19.29 -6.76
C SER A 133 20.68 18.84 -6.49
N ASP A 134 21.67 19.57 -7.00
CA ASP A 134 23.12 19.25 -6.93
C ASP A 134 23.65 19.13 -5.49
N ASN A 135 22.93 19.66 -4.50
CA ASN A 135 23.30 19.64 -3.08
C ASN A 135 22.80 18.44 -2.29
N MET A 136 22.15 17.48 -2.93
CA MET A 136 21.60 16.31 -2.24
C MET A 136 22.60 15.16 -2.13
N PRO A 137 22.87 14.62 -0.93
CA PRO A 137 23.70 13.43 -0.79
C PRO A 137 23.12 12.24 -1.53
N GLY A 138 23.91 11.57 -2.39
CA GLY A 138 23.45 10.44 -3.19
C GLY A 138 22.87 9.25 -2.40
N LYS A 139 23.25 9.10 -1.12
CA LYS A 139 22.68 8.12 -0.18
C LYS A 139 21.20 8.35 0.10
N ASN A 140 20.75 9.60 0.17
CA ASN A 140 19.37 9.95 0.41
C ASN A 140 18.48 9.58 -0.78
N THR A 141 19.00 9.71 -2.01
CA THR A 141 18.30 9.33 -3.24
C THR A 141 18.02 7.82 -3.29
N PHE A 142 19.00 6.98 -2.89
CA PHE A 142 18.80 5.53 -2.84
C PHE A 142 17.74 5.13 -1.79
N ALA A 143 17.85 5.66 -0.57
CA ALA A 143 16.90 5.37 0.51
C ALA A 143 15.47 5.79 0.14
N ASN A 144 15.31 6.94 -0.54
CA ASN A 144 14.02 7.41 -1.01
C ASN A 144 13.46 6.50 -2.12
N LYS A 145 14.27 6.16 -3.13
CA LYS A 145 13.84 5.22 -4.21
C LYS A 145 13.43 3.87 -3.64
N PHE A 146 14.17 3.37 -2.65
CA PHE A 146 13.86 2.12 -1.95
C PHE A 146 12.51 2.21 -1.22
N SER A 147 12.30 3.27 -0.44
CA SER A 147 11.03 3.51 0.26
C SER A 147 9.84 3.63 -0.70
N ASN A 148 10.01 4.40 -1.79
CA ASN A 148 8.98 4.58 -2.82
C ASN A 148 8.62 3.27 -3.53
N PHE A 149 9.61 2.40 -3.77
CA PHE A 149 9.38 1.08 -4.36
C PHE A 149 8.48 0.20 -3.46
N TRP A 150 8.81 0.10 -2.17
CA TRP A 150 8.02 -0.70 -1.22
C TRP A 150 6.63 -0.13 -1.04
N PHE A 151 6.50 1.17 -0.86
CA PHE A 151 5.21 1.84 -0.77
C PHE A 151 4.33 1.56 -1.99
N LYS A 152 4.91 1.61 -3.20
CA LYS A 152 4.17 1.26 -4.42
C LYS A 152 3.73 -0.20 -4.44
N LEU A 153 4.59 -1.12 -3.98
CA LEU A 153 4.25 -2.55 -3.89
C LEU A 153 3.10 -2.79 -2.90
N GLU A 154 3.11 -2.12 -1.75
CA GLU A 154 2.15 -2.28 -0.66
C GLU A 154 0.80 -1.63 -0.96
N THR A 155 0.79 -0.55 -1.72
CA THR A 155 -0.42 0.28 -1.92
C THR A 155 -0.90 0.35 -3.36
N GLY A 156 -0.03 0.11 -4.33
CA GLY A 156 -0.28 0.35 -5.75
C GLY A 156 -0.15 1.83 -6.16
N VAL A 157 0.07 2.76 -5.21
CA VAL A 157 0.20 4.21 -5.45
C VAL A 157 1.66 4.56 -5.68
N LYS A 158 1.94 5.39 -6.69
CA LYS A 158 3.29 5.88 -6.99
C LYS A 158 3.45 7.28 -6.40
N LEU A 159 4.41 7.43 -5.47
CA LEU A 159 4.86 8.72 -4.94
C LEU A 159 6.31 9.00 -5.37
N GLN A 160 6.67 10.28 -5.42
CA GLN A 160 8.03 10.75 -5.70
C GLN A 160 8.86 10.78 -4.42
N ASP A 161 8.23 11.12 -3.29
CA ASP A 161 8.85 11.18 -1.97
C ASP A 161 7.87 10.65 -0.92
N THR A 162 8.25 9.56 -0.26
CA THR A 162 7.50 8.94 0.85
C THR A 162 8.12 9.22 2.21
N GLN A 163 9.30 9.86 2.25
CA GLN A 163 10.07 10.06 3.48
C GLN A 163 9.95 11.46 4.07
N SER A 164 9.38 12.42 3.33
CA SER A 164 9.17 13.77 3.85
C SER A 164 8.22 13.77 5.04
N GLY A 165 8.58 14.46 6.13
CA GLY A 165 7.76 14.69 7.31
C GLY A 165 6.78 15.86 7.15
N TYR A 166 6.91 16.66 6.10
CA TYR A 166 6.02 17.79 5.82
C TYR A 166 4.77 17.30 5.09
N ARG A 167 3.68 17.19 5.83
CA ARG A 167 2.45 16.52 5.35
C ARG A 167 1.21 17.23 5.84
N LEU A 168 0.13 17.16 5.06
CA LEU A 168 -1.21 17.52 5.49
C LEU A 168 -2.09 16.27 5.60
N TYR A 169 -2.65 16.05 6.77
CA TYR A 169 -3.50 14.92 7.10
C TYR A 169 -4.97 15.34 7.20
N PRO A 170 -5.90 14.78 6.41
CA PRO A 170 -7.34 14.96 6.58
C PRO A 170 -7.83 14.12 7.77
N LEU A 171 -7.90 14.72 8.97
CA LEU A 171 -8.14 14.03 10.25
C LEU A 171 -9.46 13.27 10.33
N TYR A 172 -10.49 13.72 9.59
CA TYR A 172 -11.79 13.06 9.53
C TYR A 172 -11.78 11.79 8.67
N LYS A 173 -10.86 11.68 7.71
CA LYS A 173 -10.67 10.49 6.87
C LYS A 173 -9.77 9.45 7.51
N ILE A 174 -8.79 9.90 8.29
CA ILE A 174 -7.76 9.04 8.84
C ILE A 174 -8.20 8.51 10.20
N ASN A 175 -8.11 7.20 10.38
CA ASN A 175 -8.28 6.62 11.69
C ASN A 175 -6.98 6.71 12.49
N VAL A 176 -6.75 7.87 13.13
CA VAL A 176 -5.55 8.14 13.93
C VAL A 176 -5.35 7.12 15.06
N GLN A 177 -6.40 6.43 15.50
CA GLN A 177 -6.30 5.39 16.51
C GLN A 177 -5.71 4.08 15.98
N ARG A 178 -5.67 3.87 14.66
CA ARG A 178 -5.09 2.68 14.02
C ARG A 178 -3.60 2.76 13.70
N PHE A 179 -2.92 3.86 13.99
CA PHE A 179 -1.47 3.98 13.83
C PHE A 179 -0.76 3.38 15.04
N TYR A 180 -0.48 2.07 15.06
CA TYR A 180 -0.23 1.40 16.33
C TYR A 180 1.16 0.86 16.57
N TYR A 181 1.83 0.44 15.51
CA TYR A 181 2.95 -0.49 15.69
C TYR A 181 4.29 0.21 15.82
N THR A 182 4.43 1.40 15.28
CA THR A 182 5.70 2.08 15.15
C THR A 182 5.77 3.34 16.02
N ALA A 183 6.95 3.60 16.61
CA ALA A 183 7.14 4.70 17.54
C ALA A 183 8.13 5.77 17.05
N LYS A 184 8.93 5.45 16.01
CA LYS A 184 10.01 6.33 15.52
C LYS A 184 9.76 6.74 14.06
N TYR A 185 10.82 6.80 13.24
CA TYR A 185 10.76 7.27 11.86
C TYR A 185 9.91 6.37 10.95
N GLU A 186 9.81 5.09 11.27
CA GLU A 186 8.97 4.13 10.54
C GLU A 186 7.48 4.48 10.56
N PHE A 187 7.02 5.29 11.54
CA PHE A 187 5.64 5.76 11.63
C PHE A 187 5.19 6.53 10.38
N GLU A 188 6.08 7.31 9.81
CA GLU A 188 5.72 8.13 8.64
C GLU A 188 5.35 7.26 7.43
N LEU A 189 6.01 6.12 7.25
CA LEU A 189 5.65 5.16 6.22
C LEU A 189 4.37 4.40 6.58
N GLU A 190 4.27 3.92 7.83
CA GLU A 190 3.06 3.25 8.33
C GLU A 190 1.81 4.10 8.09
N ALA A 191 1.86 5.38 8.46
CA ALA A 191 0.74 6.32 8.31
C ALA A 191 0.26 6.46 6.85
N LEU A 192 1.20 6.53 5.89
CA LEU A 192 0.87 6.59 4.47
C LEU A 192 0.20 5.31 3.97
N VAL A 193 0.77 4.15 4.30
CA VAL A 193 0.25 2.85 3.87
C VAL A 193 -1.16 2.63 4.43
N PHE A 194 -1.37 2.90 5.71
CA PHE A 194 -2.69 2.75 6.35
C PHE A 194 -3.71 3.77 5.83
N ALA A 195 -3.29 5.00 5.46
CA ALA A 195 -4.17 5.96 4.82
C ALA A 195 -4.70 5.42 3.48
N VAL A 196 -3.81 4.91 2.62
CA VAL A 196 -4.21 4.32 1.33
C VAL A 196 -5.10 3.07 1.53
N TRP A 197 -4.74 2.17 2.44
CA TRP A 197 -5.56 1.00 2.74
C TRP A 197 -6.93 1.35 3.33
N GLY A 198 -7.02 2.51 4.00
CA GLY A 198 -8.26 3.11 4.49
C GLY A 198 -9.11 3.77 3.41
N GLY A 199 -8.58 3.92 2.19
CA GLY A 199 -9.27 4.55 1.06
C GLY A 199 -9.03 6.05 0.94
N THR A 200 -8.07 6.62 1.69
CA THR A 200 -7.65 8.01 1.55
C THR A 200 -6.73 8.15 0.33
N THR A 201 -6.99 9.12 -0.52
CA THR A 201 -6.08 9.48 -1.62
C THR A 201 -4.79 10.05 -1.03
N VAL A 202 -3.64 9.66 -1.58
CA VAL A 202 -2.33 10.19 -1.18
C VAL A 202 -1.62 10.75 -2.41
N ARG A 203 -1.12 11.97 -2.30
CA ARG A 203 -0.48 12.69 -3.41
C ARG A 203 0.73 13.51 -2.93
N ASN A 204 1.73 13.64 -3.79
CA ASN A 204 2.83 14.57 -3.55
C ASN A 204 2.47 16.00 -4.04
N ILE A 205 2.97 17.00 -3.33
CA ILE A 205 3.04 18.39 -3.76
C ILE A 205 4.48 18.87 -3.67
N PRO A 206 4.94 19.76 -4.57
CA PRO A 206 6.31 20.28 -4.51
C PRO A 206 6.49 21.18 -3.29
N ILE A 207 7.63 21.02 -2.59
CA ILE A 207 8.01 21.87 -1.46
C ILE A 207 9.46 22.30 -1.60
N HIS A 208 9.81 23.40 -0.95
CA HIS A 208 11.17 23.87 -0.79
C HIS A 208 11.83 23.22 0.43
N VAL A 209 13.12 22.90 0.32
CA VAL A 209 13.88 22.32 1.43
C VAL A 209 15.26 22.94 1.49
N TYR A 210 15.64 23.37 2.67
CA TYR A 210 16.98 23.81 2.97
C TYR A 210 17.83 22.61 3.42
N TYR A 211 18.99 22.47 2.80
CA TYR A 211 19.99 21.48 3.20
C TYR A 211 21.17 22.20 3.85
N PRO A 212 21.21 22.28 5.20
CA PRO A 212 22.33 22.91 5.88
C PRO A 212 23.65 22.21 5.56
N PRO A 213 24.80 22.91 5.66
CA PRO A 213 26.11 22.30 5.56
C PRO A 213 26.25 21.11 6.51
N GLN A 214 27.12 20.15 6.19
CA GLN A 214 27.20 18.87 6.91
C GLN A 214 27.54 19.06 8.39
N GLU A 215 28.25 20.12 8.74
CA GLU A 215 28.67 20.49 10.09
C GLU A 215 27.54 21.03 10.97
N GLU A 216 26.47 21.56 10.35
CA GLU A 216 25.33 22.16 11.05
C GLU A 216 24.11 21.21 11.13
N ARG A 217 24.19 20.05 10.50
CA ARG A 217 23.07 19.10 10.45
C ARG A 217 22.87 18.41 11.79
N VAL A 218 21.78 18.73 12.46
CA VAL A 218 21.30 17.98 13.62
C VAL A 218 20.43 16.83 13.11
N SER A 219 20.96 15.60 13.10
CA SER A 219 20.18 14.42 12.71
C SER A 219 20.20 13.38 13.82
N HIS A 220 19.02 13.07 14.34
CA HIS A 220 18.80 11.99 15.31
C HIS A 220 18.59 10.62 14.65
N PHE A 221 18.62 10.54 13.32
CA PHE A 221 18.48 9.31 12.56
C PHE A 221 19.71 8.43 12.68
N ARG A 222 19.52 7.18 13.12
CA ARG A 222 20.57 6.16 13.24
C ARG A 222 20.51 5.20 12.07
N PRO A 223 21.36 5.34 11.02
CA PRO A 223 21.17 4.71 9.72
C PRO A 223 20.89 3.20 9.79
N PHE A 224 21.75 2.45 10.50
CA PHE A 224 21.60 0.99 10.57
C PHE A 224 20.35 0.55 11.34
N ARG A 225 20.10 1.18 12.50
CA ARG A 225 19.05 0.77 13.43
C ARG A 225 17.65 1.15 12.91
N ASP A 226 17.52 2.34 12.34
CA ASP A 226 16.25 2.82 11.82
C ASP A 226 15.93 2.18 10.47
N PHE A 227 16.95 1.93 9.61
CA PHE A 227 16.77 1.16 8.39
C PHE A 227 16.29 -0.27 8.66
N THR A 228 16.85 -0.95 9.69
CA THR A 228 16.38 -2.29 10.08
C THR A 228 14.91 -2.28 10.52
N ARG A 229 14.49 -1.27 11.28
CA ARG A 229 13.09 -1.12 11.70
C ARG A 229 12.15 -0.91 10.52
N ILE A 230 12.53 -0.02 9.59
CA ILE A 230 11.76 0.22 8.37
C ILE A 230 11.68 -1.07 7.53
N SER A 231 12.76 -1.84 7.43
CA SER A 231 12.77 -3.11 6.69
C SER A 231 11.87 -4.17 7.33
N ILE A 232 11.85 -4.27 8.66
CA ILE A 232 10.94 -5.15 9.39
C ILE A 232 9.49 -4.72 9.15
N LEU A 233 9.19 -3.43 9.25
CA LEU A 233 7.86 -2.91 8.97
C LEU A 233 7.42 -3.25 7.54
N ASN A 234 8.24 -2.96 6.52
CA ASN A 234 7.95 -3.29 5.13
C ASN A 234 7.65 -4.77 4.94
N THR A 235 8.42 -5.65 5.60
CA THR A 235 8.17 -7.10 5.55
C THR A 235 6.75 -7.43 6.04
N PHE A 236 6.33 -6.89 7.18
CA PHE A 236 4.97 -7.07 7.69
C PHE A 236 3.90 -6.48 6.78
N LEU A 237 4.11 -5.27 6.27
CA LEU A 237 3.17 -4.60 5.38
C LEU A 237 2.99 -5.38 4.07
N VAL A 238 4.07 -5.93 3.52
CA VAL A 238 4.04 -6.79 2.33
C VAL A 238 3.23 -8.07 2.60
N PHE A 239 3.46 -8.75 3.73
CA PHE A 239 2.66 -9.92 4.10
C PHE A 239 1.17 -9.58 4.21
N ILE A 240 0.83 -8.47 4.90
CA ILE A 240 -0.56 -8.02 5.01
C ILE A 240 -1.13 -7.69 3.62
N THR A 241 -0.34 -7.05 2.75
CA THR A 241 -0.75 -6.72 1.38
C THR A 241 -1.15 -7.96 0.59
N PHE A 242 -0.28 -8.97 0.56
CA PHE A 242 -0.52 -10.18 -0.23
C PHE A 242 -1.57 -11.10 0.39
N LEU A 243 -1.58 -11.24 1.73
CA LEU A 243 -2.48 -12.19 2.41
C LEU A 243 -3.87 -11.59 2.68
N TRP A 244 -3.99 -10.28 2.78
CA TRP A 244 -5.26 -9.65 3.18
C TRP A 244 -5.74 -8.57 2.22
N ILE A 245 -4.91 -7.56 1.91
CA ILE A 245 -5.36 -6.39 1.14
C ILE A 245 -5.69 -6.75 -0.31
N TYR A 246 -4.80 -7.45 -1.01
CA TYR A 246 -5.03 -7.86 -2.39
C TYR A 246 -6.20 -8.83 -2.53
N PRO A 247 -6.31 -9.91 -1.74
CA PRO A 247 -7.49 -10.77 -1.77
C PRO A 247 -8.78 -10.01 -1.43
N ARG A 248 -8.79 -9.20 -0.37
CA ARG A 248 -9.95 -8.38 0.00
C ARG A 248 -10.40 -7.47 -1.14
N ASN A 249 -9.47 -6.76 -1.77
CA ASN A 249 -9.76 -5.84 -2.88
C ASN A 249 -10.21 -6.60 -4.13
N PHE A 250 -9.65 -7.78 -4.39
CA PHE A 250 -10.10 -8.67 -5.45
C PHE A 250 -11.56 -9.10 -5.23
N PHE A 251 -11.89 -9.63 -4.05
CA PHE A 251 -13.26 -10.05 -3.74
C PHE A 251 -14.26 -8.88 -3.71
N ARG A 252 -13.84 -7.69 -3.26
CA ARG A 252 -14.68 -6.48 -3.31
C ARG A 252 -14.98 -6.03 -4.74
N LYS A 253 -14.07 -6.25 -5.69
CA LYS A 253 -14.27 -5.99 -7.12
C LYS A 253 -15.10 -7.08 -7.81
N LEU A 254 -15.19 -8.26 -7.21
CA LEU A 254 -15.96 -9.41 -7.71
C LEU A 254 -17.48 -9.22 -7.42
N THR A 255 -18.02 -8.07 -7.75
CA THR A 255 -19.45 -7.81 -7.64
C THR A 255 -20.20 -8.49 -8.79
N TRP A 256 -21.45 -8.89 -8.56
CA TRP A 256 -22.30 -9.49 -9.59
C TRP A 256 -22.37 -8.63 -10.87
N SER A 257 -22.40 -7.30 -10.70
CA SER A 257 -22.36 -6.34 -11.80
C SER A 257 -21.09 -6.46 -12.64
N ASN A 258 -19.92 -6.53 -11.99
CA ASN A 258 -18.62 -6.65 -12.68
C ASN A 258 -18.45 -8.02 -13.34
N CYS A 259 -18.91 -9.09 -12.69
CA CYS A 259 -18.93 -10.43 -13.28
C CYS A 259 -19.85 -10.45 -14.52
N ARG A 260 -21.05 -9.89 -14.42
CA ARG A 260 -21.99 -9.80 -15.54
C ARG A 260 -21.44 -8.96 -16.69
N LYS A 261 -20.78 -7.84 -16.39
CA LYS A 261 -20.11 -6.99 -17.39
C LYS A 261 -18.99 -7.76 -18.08
N PHE A 262 -18.14 -8.45 -17.32
CA PHE A 262 -17.08 -9.30 -17.87
C PHE A 262 -17.63 -10.39 -18.82
N PHE A 263 -18.63 -11.14 -18.35
CA PHE A 263 -19.31 -12.17 -19.16
C PHE A 263 -19.91 -11.58 -20.43
N ARG A 264 -20.58 -10.43 -20.33
CA ARG A 264 -21.18 -9.77 -21.49
C ARG A 264 -20.11 -9.36 -22.49
N THR A 265 -19.04 -8.72 -22.05
CA THR A 265 -18.00 -8.16 -22.93
C THR A 265 -17.13 -9.25 -23.57
N HIS A 266 -16.67 -10.22 -22.79
CA HIS A 266 -15.68 -11.21 -23.26
C HIS A 266 -16.30 -12.51 -23.77
N ILE A 267 -17.53 -12.82 -23.39
CA ILE A 267 -18.19 -14.06 -23.77
C ILE A 267 -19.36 -13.80 -24.72
N THR A 268 -20.39 -13.05 -24.27
CA THR A 268 -21.64 -12.91 -25.04
C THR A 268 -21.48 -11.99 -26.26
N GLN A 269 -20.77 -10.87 -26.12
CA GLN A 269 -20.56 -9.89 -27.18
C GLN A 269 -19.19 -10.04 -27.88
N SER A 270 -18.43 -11.07 -27.54
CA SER A 270 -17.15 -11.36 -28.19
C SER A 270 -17.34 -11.68 -29.66
N GLU A 271 -16.45 -11.19 -30.52
CA GLU A 271 -16.43 -11.54 -31.94
C GLU A 271 -15.86 -12.93 -32.24
N GLU A 272 -15.26 -13.55 -31.21
CA GLU A 272 -14.63 -14.86 -31.33
C GLU A 272 -15.67 -15.98 -31.45
N SER A 273 -15.33 -17.05 -32.17
CA SER A 273 -16.19 -18.23 -32.31
C SER A 273 -16.38 -18.95 -30.96
N ASN A 274 -17.51 -19.63 -30.81
CA ASN A 274 -17.79 -20.42 -29.59
C ASN A 274 -16.70 -21.44 -29.31
N LEU A 275 -16.10 -22.05 -30.34
CA LEU A 275 -14.99 -23.00 -30.19
C LEU A 275 -13.73 -22.35 -29.65
N LYS A 276 -13.36 -21.13 -30.11
CA LYS A 276 -12.20 -20.43 -29.58
C LYS A 276 -12.33 -20.07 -28.08
N ILE A 277 -13.54 -19.64 -27.69
CA ILE A 277 -13.83 -19.35 -26.28
C ILE A 277 -13.75 -20.64 -25.46
N THR A 278 -14.33 -21.72 -25.96
CA THR A 278 -14.31 -23.05 -25.32
C THR A 278 -12.86 -23.52 -25.11
N TYR A 279 -12.03 -23.49 -26.15
CA TYR A 279 -10.65 -23.91 -26.07
C TYR A 279 -9.82 -23.00 -25.11
N ALA A 280 -10.13 -21.69 -25.06
CA ALA A 280 -9.48 -20.81 -24.10
C ALA A 280 -9.80 -21.18 -22.65
N ILE A 281 -11.05 -21.54 -22.34
CA ILE A 281 -11.46 -22.02 -21.03
C ILE A 281 -10.83 -23.37 -20.71
N MET A 282 -10.84 -24.31 -21.67
CA MET A 282 -10.21 -25.62 -21.51
C MET A 282 -8.73 -25.49 -21.19
N LEU A 283 -8.00 -24.67 -21.94
CA LEU A 283 -6.59 -24.40 -21.69
C LEU A 283 -6.36 -23.81 -20.30
N GLY A 284 -7.19 -22.83 -19.91
CA GLY A 284 -7.07 -22.20 -18.59
C GLY A 284 -7.30 -23.21 -17.45
N VAL A 285 -8.39 -23.99 -17.51
CA VAL A 285 -8.68 -25.03 -16.50
C VAL A 285 -7.57 -26.05 -16.42
N PHE A 286 -7.06 -26.52 -17.54
CA PHE A 286 -5.95 -27.48 -17.60
C PHE A 286 -4.69 -26.91 -16.90
N MET A 287 -4.26 -25.72 -17.30
CA MET A 287 -3.09 -25.05 -16.75
C MET A 287 -3.26 -24.66 -15.27
N GLY A 288 -4.49 -24.42 -14.82
CA GLY A 288 -4.80 -24.11 -13.44
C GLY A 288 -4.69 -25.32 -12.50
N ILE A 289 -4.74 -26.56 -13.00
CA ILE A 289 -4.69 -27.80 -12.22
C ILE A 289 -3.30 -28.45 -12.29
N VAL A 290 -2.63 -28.38 -13.45
CA VAL A 290 -1.29 -28.95 -13.64
C VAL A 290 -0.30 -28.27 -12.69
N PRO A 291 0.61 -29.02 -11.98
CA PRO A 291 1.48 -28.49 -10.92
C PRO A 291 2.69 -27.70 -11.47
N ILE A 292 2.40 -26.62 -12.19
CA ILE A 292 3.41 -25.65 -12.67
C ILE A 292 3.37 -24.42 -11.77
N TRP A 293 3.54 -24.64 -10.48
CA TRP A 293 3.39 -23.62 -9.46
C TRP A 293 4.29 -22.41 -9.69
N GLY A 294 3.70 -21.22 -9.63
CA GLY A 294 4.39 -19.94 -9.88
C GLY A 294 4.49 -19.55 -11.35
N TYR A 295 4.53 -20.50 -12.28
CA TYR A 295 4.65 -20.24 -13.73
C TYR A 295 3.34 -20.45 -14.49
N GLN A 296 2.29 -20.95 -13.86
CA GLN A 296 1.02 -21.30 -14.52
C GLN A 296 0.42 -20.14 -15.33
N MET A 297 0.47 -18.91 -14.81
CA MET A 297 -0.06 -17.74 -15.51
C MET A 297 0.75 -17.38 -16.75
N LEU A 298 2.08 -17.43 -16.65
CA LEU A 298 2.98 -17.16 -17.77
C LEU A 298 2.83 -18.25 -18.86
N ALA A 299 2.79 -19.50 -18.46
CA ALA A 299 2.61 -20.62 -19.36
C ALA A 299 1.23 -20.59 -20.05
N THR A 300 0.16 -20.26 -19.32
CA THR A 300 -1.18 -20.06 -19.89
C THR A 300 -1.18 -18.94 -20.91
N LEU A 301 -0.56 -17.79 -20.59
CA LEU A 301 -0.47 -16.64 -21.48
C LEU A 301 0.30 -16.97 -22.76
N PHE A 302 1.43 -17.66 -22.63
CA PHE A 302 2.27 -18.11 -23.74
C PHE A 302 1.51 -19.07 -24.65
N LEU A 303 0.93 -20.13 -24.08
CA LEU A 303 0.17 -21.12 -24.85
C LEU A 303 -1.08 -20.52 -25.50
N ALA A 304 -1.82 -19.65 -24.81
CA ALA A 304 -2.96 -18.95 -25.38
C ALA A 304 -2.52 -18.04 -26.55
N HIS A 305 -1.30 -17.47 -26.49
CA HIS A 305 -0.76 -16.68 -27.59
C HIS A 305 -0.40 -17.56 -28.80
N VAL A 306 0.32 -18.65 -28.58
CA VAL A 306 0.74 -19.60 -29.65
C VAL A 306 -0.47 -20.23 -30.33
N LEU A 307 -1.47 -20.63 -29.54
CA LEU A 307 -2.72 -21.24 -30.04
C LEU A 307 -3.74 -20.22 -30.57
N LYS A 308 -3.41 -18.91 -30.56
CA LYS A 308 -4.28 -17.81 -31.00
C LYS A 308 -5.65 -17.80 -30.30
N LEU A 309 -5.67 -18.21 -29.02
CA LEU A 309 -6.84 -18.21 -28.16
C LEU A 309 -6.99 -16.89 -27.40
N ASN A 310 -8.17 -16.67 -26.81
CA ASN A 310 -8.42 -15.50 -25.99
C ASN A 310 -7.62 -15.56 -24.68
N LYS A 311 -6.60 -14.70 -24.58
CA LYS A 311 -5.66 -14.65 -23.44
C LYS A 311 -6.35 -14.30 -22.12
N VAL A 312 -7.32 -13.37 -22.17
CA VAL A 312 -8.05 -12.91 -20.98
C VAL A 312 -8.91 -14.04 -20.41
N ILE A 313 -9.65 -14.73 -21.27
CA ILE A 313 -10.49 -15.88 -20.88
C ILE A 313 -9.62 -17.01 -20.32
N ALA A 314 -8.51 -17.35 -21.00
CA ALA A 314 -7.61 -18.42 -20.57
C ALA A 314 -6.97 -18.12 -19.21
N ILE A 315 -6.50 -16.88 -18.96
CA ILE A 315 -5.94 -16.47 -17.66
C ILE A 315 -7.00 -16.52 -16.56
N VAL A 316 -8.20 -16.03 -16.81
CA VAL A 316 -9.28 -16.07 -15.81
C VAL A 316 -9.64 -17.52 -15.47
N ALA A 317 -9.73 -18.40 -16.45
CA ALA A 317 -10.00 -19.83 -16.24
C ALA A 317 -8.85 -20.55 -15.52
N ALA A 318 -7.59 -20.13 -15.74
CA ALA A 318 -6.42 -20.69 -15.05
C ALA A 318 -6.39 -20.38 -13.55
N ASN A 319 -7.13 -19.34 -13.11
CA ASN A 319 -7.28 -19.01 -11.68
C ASN A 319 -8.31 -19.89 -10.95
N ILE A 320 -8.64 -21.08 -11.46
CA ILE A 320 -9.50 -22.05 -10.74
C ILE A 320 -8.83 -22.50 -9.41
N SER A 321 -7.49 -22.43 -9.32
CA SER A 321 -6.71 -22.76 -8.12
C SER A 321 -6.74 -21.62 -7.09
N ILE A 322 -7.92 -21.08 -6.76
CA ILE A 322 -8.08 -20.17 -5.63
C ILE A 322 -7.83 -20.91 -4.30
N PRO A 323 -7.35 -20.26 -3.23
CA PRO A 323 -6.97 -20.93 -1.99
C PRO A 323 -7.99 -21.94 -1.44
N PRO A 324 -9.32 -21.68 -1.44
CA PRO A 324 -10.29 -22.68 -1.00
C PRO A 324 -10.38 -23.93 -1.89
N MET A 325 -10.03 -23.81 -3.17
CA MET A 325 -10.11 -24.94 -4.12
C MET A 325 -8.85 -25.80 -4.14
N ILE A 326 -7.71 -25.27 -3.68
CA ILE A 326 -6.42 -25.97 -3.71
C ILE A 326 -6.50 -27.36 -3.04
N PRO A 327 -7.05 -27.52 -1.81
CA PRO A 327 -7.14 -28.85 -1.19
C PRO A 327 -7.92 -29.87 -2.03
N PHE A 328 -9.01 -29.44 -2.67
CA PHE A 328 -9.83 -30.31 -3.51
C PHE A 328 -9.09 -30.73 -4.79
N LEU A 329 -8.37 -29.79 -5.42
CA LEU A 329 -7.59 -30.06 -6.62
C LEU A 329 -6.41 -31.00 -6.33
N LEU A 330 -5.69 -30.77 -5.20
CA LEU A 330 -4.60 -31.64 -4.77
C LEU A 330 -5.10 -33.06 -4.46
N TYR A 331 -6.18 -33.14 -3.69
CA TYR A 331 -6.77 -34.45 -3.32
C TYR A 331 -7.32 -35.20 -4.53
N GLY A 332 -8.06 -34.52 -5.41
CA GLY A 332 -8.57 -35.09 -6.65
C GLY A 332 -7.46 -35.59 -7.59
N SER A 333 -6.39 -34.81 -7.70
CA SER A 333 -5.19 -35.20 -8.46
C SER A 333 -4.52 -36.44 -7.86
N TYR A 334 -4.33 -36.49 -6.54
CA TYR A 334 -3.76 -37.63 -5.84
C TYR A 334 -4.61 -38.90 -5.99
N LEU A 335 -5.92 -38.80 -5.76
CA LEU A 335 -6.85 -39.93 -5.95
C LEU A 335 -6.83 -40.48 -7.37
N THR A 336 -6.79 -39.59 -8.35
CA THR A 336 -6.71 -40.02 -9.77
C THR A 336 -5.41 -40.77 -10.03
N GLY A 337 -4.29 -40.31 -9.48
CA GLY A 337 -3.01 -40.99 -9.61
C GLY A 337 -2.99 -42.34 -8.92
N CYS A 338 -3.55 -42.49 -7.72
CA CYS A 338 -3.69 -43.78 -7.03
C CYS A 338 -4.48 -44.75 -7.88
N LYS A 339 -5.61 -44.32 -8.42
CA LYS A 339 -6.47 -45.19 -9.24
C LYS A 339 -5.80 -45.63 -10.54
N VAL A 340 -5.10 -44.74 -11.21
CA VAL A 340 -4.41 -45.03 -12.48
C VAL A 340 -3.22 -45.94 -12.28
N LEU A 341 -2.48 -45.75 -11.20
CA LEU A 341 -1.30 -46.57 -10.90
C LEU A 341 -1.62 -47.87 -10.11
N GLY A 342 -2.88 -48.11 -9.79
CA GLY A 342 -3.30 -49.29 -9.02
C GLY A 342 -2.76 -49.31 -7.60
N ARG A 343 -2.45 -48.18 -7.00
CA ARG A 343 -1.87 -48.03 -5.67
C ARG A 343 -2.93 -47.73 -4.63
N PRO A 344 -2.83 -48.23 -3.38
CA PRO A 344 -3.79 -47.93 -2.32
C PRO A 344 -3.77 -46.45 -1.96
N ILE A 345 -4.91 -45.98 -1.48
CA ILE A 345 -5.07 -44.58 -1.02
C ILE A 345 -4.59 -44.52 0.44
N GLU A 346 -3.28 -44.41 0.63
CA GLU A 346 -2.67 -44.39 1.97
C GLU A 346 -1.84 -43.11 2.13
N LEU A 347 -2.41 -42.13 2.85
CA LEU A 347 -1.64 -40.98 3.33
C LEU A 347 -1.00 -41.32 4.67
N HIS A 348 0.16 -41.98 4.63
CA HIS A 348 0.98 -42.22 5.83
C HIS A 348 1.65 -40.93 6.31
N LEU A 349 0.94 -40.14 7.11
CA LEU A 349 1.49 -38.93 7.75
C LEU A 349 2.47 -39.28 8.90
N THR A 350 2.52 -40.55 9.33
CA THR A 350 3.30 -40.98 10.49
C THR A 350 4.73 -41.44 10.15
N ASN A 351 5.01 -41.86 8.91
CA ASN A 351 6.33 -42.28 8.47
C ASN A 351 6.78 -41.53 7.22
N ILE A 352 7.40 -40.35 7.42
CA ILE A 352 7.99 -39.57 6.33
C ILE A 352 9.32 -40.19 5.92
N SER A 353 9.29 -41.21 5.04
CA SER A 353 10.45 -41.76 4.35
C SER A 353 10.59 -41.09 2.96
N PHE A 354 11.81 -40.94 2.47
CA PHE A 354 12.09 -40.42 1.14
C PHE A 354 11.37 -41.18 0.03
N GLU A 355 11.26 -42.51 0.17
CA GLU A 355 10.56 -43.38 -0.77
C GLU A 355 9.05 -43.14 -0.78
N ASN A 356 8.45 -42.90 0.40
CA ASN A 356 7.03 -42.56 0.53
C ASN A 356 6.72 -41.21 -0.09
N VAL A 357 7.56 -40.21 0.15
CA VAL A 357 7.42 -38.87 -0.46
C VAL A 357 7.52 -38.94 -1.98
N LYS A 358 8.49 -39.69 -2.51
CA LYS A 358 8.68 -39.92 -3.95
C LYS A 358 7.45 -40.59 -4.58
N SER A 359 6.93 -41.63 -3.94
CA SER A 359 5.74 -42.37 -4.40
C SER A 359 4.50 -41.50 -4.42
N VAL A 360 4.23 -40.71 -3.37
CA VAL A 360 3.11 -39.77 -3.29
C VAL A 360 3.25 -38.68 -4.34
N LEU A 361 4.46 -38.16 -4.56
CA LEU A 361 4.73 -37.14 -5.57
C LEU A 361 4.50 -37.68 -7.00
N GLU A 362 4.92 -38.89 -7.29
CA GLU A 362 4.70 -39.57 -8.58
C GLU A 362 3.20 -39.74 -8.85
N GLN A 363 2.46 -40.27 -7.85
CA GLN A 363 1.00 -40.41 -7.93
C GLN A 363 0.32 -39.05 -8.20
N TYR A 364 0.75 -38.00 -7.48
CA TYR A 364 0.22 -36.66 -7.65
C TYR A 364 0.54 -36.08 -9.02
N LEU A 365 1.75 -36.19 -9.52
CA LEU A 365 2.16 -35.64 -10.82
C LEU A 365 1.40 -36.30 -11.98
N ILE A 366 1.36 -37.62 -12.02
CA ILE A 366 0.63 -38.37 -13.07
C ILE A 366 -0.87 -38.12 -12.96
N GLY A 367 -1.40 -38.18 -11.73
CA GLY A 367 -2.82 -37.96 -11.49
C GLY A 367 -3.26 -36.54 -11.80
N SER A 368 -2.43 -35.55 -11.57
CA SER A 368 -2.77 -34.14 -11.85
C SER A 368 -2.96 -33.86 -13.34
N VAL A 369 -2.12 -34.45 -14.21
CA VAL A 369 -2.25 -34.30 -15.67
C VAL A 369 -3.56 -34.94 -16.17
N ILE A 370 -3.86 -36.14 -15.67
CA ILE A 370 -5.08 -36.87 -16.06
C ILE A 370 -6.33 -36.18 -15.51
N PHE A 371 -6.29 -35.77 -14.24
CA PHE A 371 -7.37 -35.02 -13.61
C PHE A 371 -7.61 -33.67 -14.28
N ALA A 372 -6.52 -32.93 -14.60
CA ALA A 372 -6.61 -31.67 -15.35
C ALA A 372 -7.24 -31.85 -16.72
N THR A 373 -6.87 -32.92 -17.44
CA THR A 373 -7.44 -33.25 -18.74
C THR A 373 -8.93 -33.53 -18.64
N ALA A 374 -9.36 -34.36 -17.68
CA ALA A 374 -10.77 -34.68 -17.45
C ALA A 374 -11.57 -33.42 -17.07
N CYS A 375 -11.10 -32.61 -16.15
CA CYS A 375 -11.74 -31.35 -15.77
C CYS A 375 -11.81 -30.35 -16.92
N SER A 376 -10.75 -30.27 -17.74
CA SER A 376 -10.70 -29.41 -18.93
C SER A 376 -11.74 -29.83 -19.96
N ILE A 377 -11.88 -31.12 -20.24
CA ILE A 377 -12.89 -31.66 -21.17
C ILE A 377 -14.30 -31.36 -20.64
N LEU A 378 -14.56 -31.62 -19.36
CA LEU A 378 -15.82 -31.34 -18.71
C LEU A 378 -16.20 -29.86 -18.82
N ALA A 379 -15.22 -28.98 -18.49
CA ALA A 379 -15.40 -27.54 -18.64
C ALA A 379 -15.69 -27.13 -20.08
N GLY A 380 -15.04 -27.78 -21.05
CA GLY A 380 -15.30 -27.58 -22.49
C GLY A 380 -16.71 -27.94 -22.88
N ILE A 381 -17.21 -29.13 -22.47
CA ILE A 381 -18.57 -29.58 -22.75
C ILE A 381 -19.60 -28.62 -22.15
N ILE A 382 -19.42 -28.23 -20.90
CA ILE A 382 -20.31 -27.28 -20.23
C ILE A 382 -20.31 -25.94 -20.98
N THR A 383 -19.11 -25.44 -21.29
CA THR A 383 -18.96 -24.14 -21.97
C THR A 383 -19.61 -24.12 -23.33
N ILE A 384 -19.34 -25.10 -24.19
CA ILE A 384 -19.92 -25.12 -25.55
C ILE A 384 -21.44 -25.25 -25.50
N SER A 385 -21.97 -26.04 -24.58
CA SER A 385 -23.43 -26.19 -24.37
C SER A 385 -24.07 -24.86 -23.95
N LEU A 386 -23.49 -24.17 -22.99
CA LEU A 386 -23.95 -22.85 -22.54
C LEU A 386 -23.87 -21.81 -23.65
N LEU A 387 -22.75 -21.74 -24.38
CA LEU A 387 -22.58 -20.79 -25.48
C LEU A 387 -23.58 -21.03 -26.63
N THR A 388 -23.92 -22.28 -26.92
CA THR A 388 -24.90 -22.61 -27.94
C THR A 388 -26.32 -22.16 -27.56
N ILE A 389 -26.64 -22.19 -26.26
CA ILE A 389 -27.95 -21.76 -25.74
C ILE A 389 -28.02 -20.21 -25.66
N TYR A 390 -26.98 -19.57 -25.17
CA TYR A 390 -27.02 -18.13 -24.84
C TYR A 390 -26.52 -17.20 -25.94
N ARG A 391 -25.71 -17.69 -26.90
CA ARG A 391 -25.27 -16.90 -28.05
C ARG A 391 -26.11 -17.27 -29.26
N ARG A 392 -26.93 -16.33 -29.72
CA ARG A 392 -27.61 -16.49 -31.02
C ARG A 392 -26.57 -16.69 -32.11
N PRO A 393 -26.74 -17.66 -33.04
CA PRO A 393 -25.86 -17.78 -34.19
C PRO A 393 -25.87 -16.43 -34.93
N LYS A 394 -24.69 -15.87 -35.17
CA LYS A 394 -24.55 -14.75 -36.13
C LYS A 394 -24.92 -15.38 -37.46
N THR A 395 -26.10 -15.05 -38.01
CA THR A 395 -26.42 -15.27 -39.41
C THR A 395 -25.35 -14.52 -40.22
N THR A 396 -24.52 -15.28 -40.89
CA THR A 396 -23.56 -14.85 -41.91
C THR A 396 -24.29 -14.10 -43.02
#